data_920b59d96f76929933a2252dbd1f7ccb
#
_entry.id   920b59d96f76929933a2252dbd1f7ccb
#
_cell.length_a   1.000
_cell.length_b   1.000
_cell.length_c   1.000
_cell.angle_alpha   90.00
_cell.angle_beta   90.00
_cell.angle_gamma   90.00
#
_symmetry.space_group_name_H-M   'P 1'
#
loop_
_entity.id
_entity.type
_entity.pdbx_description
1 polymer ?
#
loop_
_entity_poly.entity_id
_entity_poly.type
_entity_poly.pdbx_seq_one_letter_code
_entity_poly.pdbx_strand_id
1 'polypeptide(L)'
;MLKQTIFILILATLVSCNKNSSEQMTHKYTNDLINETSPYLLQHAHNPVNWKAWNDESLAEAKETNKLILISVGYAACHWCHVMERESFEDSLVAQVMNDNFINIKVDREERPDVDQVYMNAVQLLTGSGGWPLNVVALPDGRPVWGGTYFQKEQWMSALNQIVKVYNDEPEKLKQYANQLEEGIKSLDVVNLNTNEAVFTSEFVEKAVTTWSQDFDHDKGGAKRAPKFMMPNNLHFLMRKAYQNNDTALQTYVNNSLTKIAYGGVYDHIGGGFSRYSVDDKWHVPHFENLKRSFRASIFPTKFCSGAHSGLCSHT
;
A
#
# COMPACT_ATOMS: atom_id res chain seq x y z
N MET A 1 44.18 33.75 41.64
CA MET A 1 44.52 33.24 40.31
C MET A 1 43.74 31.99 39.92
N LEU A 2 43.64 30.96 40.75
CA LEU A 2 42.96 29.70 40.39
C LEU A 2 41.44 29.82 40.06
N LYS A 3 40.73 30.74 40.75
CA LYS A 3 39.31 30.97 40.52
C LYS A 3 39.01 31.72 39.17
N GLN A 4 39.91 32.56 38.71
CA GLN A 4 39.78 33.24 37.43
C GLN A 4 40.08 32.34 36.25
N THR A 5 41.04 31.43 36.38
CA THR A 5 41.36 30.42 35.35
C THR A 5 40.23 29.40 35.14
N ILE A 6 39.51 29.01 36.20
CA ILE A 6 38.35 28.08 36.12
C ILE A 6 37.17 28.77 35.42
N PHE A 7 36.93 30.07 35.67
CA PHE A 7 35.87 30.82 35.05
C PHE A 7 36.08 30.99 33.52
N ILE A 8 37.34 31.23 33.10
CA ILE A 8 37.69 31.32 31.69
C ILE A 8 37.59 29.98 30.97
N LEU A 9 37.88 28.85 31.65
CA LEU A 9 37.72 27.50 31.07
C LEU A 9 36.25 27.15 30.89
N ILE A 10 35.39 27.54 31.84
CA ILE A 10 33.91 27.26 31.73
C ILE A 10 33.29 28.14 30.64
N LEU A 11 33.76 29.38 30.45
CA LEU A 11 33.27 30.25 29.38
C LEU A 11 33.72 29.79 27.99
N ALA A 12 34.89 29.16 27.87
CA ALA A 12 35.40 28.64 26.61
C ALA A 12 34.63 27.37 26.15
N THR A 13 34.08 26.58 27.08
CA THR A 13 33.27 25.40 26.77
C THR A 13 31.84 25.76 26.31
N LEU A 14 31.33 26.93 26.67
CA LEU A 14 30.00 27.38 26.25
C LEU A 14 29.97 27.99 24.82
N VAL A 15 31.12 28.32 24.24
CA VAL A 15 31.23 28.89 22.87
C VAL A 15 31.42 27.78 21.80
N SER A 16 31.69 26.53 22.21
CA SER A 16 31.97 25.41 21.30
C SER A 16 30.72 24.70 20.73
N CYS A 17 29.50 25.10 21.12
CA CYS A 17 28.25 24.44 20.67
C CYS A 17 27.43 25.27 19.70
N ASN A 18 28.04 26.10 18.85
CA ASN A 18 27.26 26.79 17.82
C ASN A 18 27.97 26.79 16.44
N LYS A 19 28.14 25.58 15.91
CA LYS A 19 28.28 25.37 14.46
C LYS A 19 27.36 24.28 14.04
N ASN A 20 26.03 24.52 14.13
CA ASN A 20 25.11 23.95 13.18
C ASN A 20 25.29 24.71 11.86
N SER A 21 26.35 24.42 11.13
CA SER A 21 26.26 24.52 9.69
C SER A 21 25.34 23.38 9.26
N SER A 22 24.05 23.65 9.13
CA SER A 22 23.23 22.93 8.21
C SER A 22 23.92 23.05 6.85
N GLU A 23 24.75 22.07 6.48
CA GLU A 23 25.05 21.86 5.08
C GLU A 23 23.68 21.73 4.42
N GLN A 24 23.22 22.80 3.78
CA GLN A 24 22.11 22.72 2.85
C GLN A 24 22.57 21.73 1.79
N MET A 25 22.08 20.48 1.89
CA MET A 25 22.25 19.53 0.81
C MET A 25 21.59 20.14 -0.42
N THR A 26 22.40 20.64 -1.34
CA THR A 26 21.93 21.16 -2.62
C THR A 26 21.48 19.97 -3.44
N HIS A 27 20.18 19.73 -3.51
CA HIS A 27 19.62 18.72 -4.38
C HIS A 27 19.77 19.14 -5.83
N LYS A 28 20.14 18.20 -6.71
CA LYS A 28 20.31 18.44 -8.14
C LYS A 28 18.99 18.79 -8.83
N TYR A 29 17.90 18.21 -8.34
CA TYR A 29 16.55 18.42 -8.86
C TYR A 29 15.62 18.83 -7.73
N THR A 30 14.62 19.64 -8.04
CA THR A 30 13.53 19.98 -7.13
C THR A 30 12.28 20.24 -7.99
N ASN A 31 11.19 19.56 -7.68
CA ASN A 31 9.92 19.68 -8.38
C ASN A 31 8.84 20.31 -7.47
N ASP A 32 7.61 20.44 -7.96
CA ASP A 32 6.54 21.17 -7.28
C ASP A 32 6.12 20.53 -5.95
N LEU A 33 6.41 19.24 -5.73
CA LEU A 33 6.08 18.53 -4.48
C LEU A 33 6.82 19.07 -3.25
N ILE A 34 7.85 19.90 -3.41
CA ILE A 34 8.55 20.52 -2.29
C ILE A 34 7.63 21.43 -1.44
N ASN A 35 6.53 21.88 -2.01
CA ASN A 35 5.55 22.73 -1.35
C ASN A 35 4.42 21.95 -0.64
N GLU A 36 4.45 20.62 -0.74
CA GLU A 36 3.41 19.75 -0.17
C GLU A 36 3.67 19.44 1.31
N THR A 37 2.65 18.94 2.00
CA THR A 37 2.73 18.58 3.43
C THR A 37 2.79 17.07 3.66
N SER A 38 2.38 16.27 2.67
CA SER A 38 2.46 14.82 2.73
C SER A 38 3.91 14.34 2.82
N PRO A 39 4.27 13.54 3.83
CA PRO A 39 5.60 12.92 3.89
C PRO A 39 5.92 12.06 2.66
N TYR A 40 4.91 11.42 2.07
CA TYR A 40 5.09 10.62 0.85
C TYR A 40 5.39 11.50 -0.36
N LEU A 41 4.68 12.61 -0.56
CA LEU A 41 4.94 13.51 -1.67
C LEU A 41 6.30 14.17 -1.53
N LEU A 42 6.66 14.61 -0.32
CA LEU A 42 7.97 15.21 -0.04
C LEU A 42 9.15 14.28 -0.32
N GLN A 43 8.99 12.95 -0.16
CA GLN A 43 10.03 11.98 -0.54
C GLN A 43 10.40 12.08 -2.02
N HIS A 44 9.43 12.41 -2.88
CA HIS A 44 9.61 12.53 -4.32
C HIS A 44 9.96 13.94 -4.80
N ALA A 45 10.09 14.92 -3.90
CA ALA A 45 10.35 16.32 -4.24
C ALA A 45 11.70 16.56 -4.95
N HIS A 46 12.65 15.63 -4.81
CA HIS A 46 13.98 15.72 -5.39
C HIS A 46 14.24 14.70 -6.50
N ASN A 47 13.22 14.02 -6.99
CA ASN A 47 13.33 13.21 -8.20
C ASN A 47 13.54 14.10 -9.44
N PRO A 48 14.23 13.61 -10.49
CA PRO A 48 14.37 14.31 -11.76
C PRO A 48 13.04 14.39 -12.55
N VAL A 49 12.03 13.61 -12.19
CA VAL A 49 10.68 13.71 -12.74
C VAL A 49 10.01 14.97 -12.22
N ASN A 50 9.39 15.75 -13.11
CA ASN A 50 8.64 16.96 -12.76
C ASN A 50 7.27 16.56 -12.16
N TRP A 51 7.31 16.01 -10.96
CA TRP A 51 6.12 15.61 -10.23
C TRP A 51 5.33 16.83 -9.76
N LYS A 52 4.01 16.75 -9.92
CA LYS A 52 3.02 17.69 -9.41
C LYS A 52 2.08 16.95 -8.45
N ALA A 53 1.43 17.69 -7.55
CA ALA A 53 0.35 17.15 -6.74
C ALA A 53 -0.95 17.04 -7.57
N TRP A 54 -1.89 16.24 -7.08
CA TRP A 54 -3.24 16.17 -7.64
C TRP A 54 -4.04 17.40 -7.21
N ASN A 55 -4.15 18.37 -8.09
CA ASN A 55 -4.91 19.60 -7.89
C ASN A 55 -5.51 20.11 -9.22
N ASP A 56 -6.36 21.12 -9.13
CA ASP A 56 -7.03 21.67 -10.29
C ASP A 56 -6.06 22.33 -11.30
N GLU A 57 -4.95 22.88 -10.83
CA GLU A 57 -3.93 23.51 -11.67
C GLU A 57 -3.22 22.46 -12.55
N SER A 58 -2.80 21.35 -11.98
CA SER A 58 -2.15 20.26 -12.72
C SER A 58 -3.09 19.61 -13.74
N LEU A 59 -4.37 19.48 -13.40
CA LEU A 59 -5.40 18.95 -14.30
C LEU A 59 -5.75 19.94 -15.41
N ALA A 60 -5.77 21.26 -15.12
CA ALA A 60 -5.97 22.29 -16.11
C ALA A 60 -4.80 22.35 -17.11
N GLU A 61 -3.56 22.29 -16.62
CA GLU A 61 -2.36 22.24 -17.45
C GLU A 61 -2.39 21.07 -18.45
N ALA A 62 -2.82 19.89 -18.01
CA ALA A 62 -2.95 18.72 -18.89
C ALA A 62 -3.94 18.98 -20.02
N LYS A 63 -5.08 19.63 -19.72
CA LYS A 63 -6.10 19.98 -20.73
C LYS A 63 -5.60 21.06 -21.68
N GLU A 64 -4.98 22.12 -21.17
CA GLU A 64 -4.47 23.26 -21.96
C GLU A 64 -3.34 22.83 -22.89
N THR A 65 -2.43 21.99 -22.41
CA THR A 65 -1.31 21.49 -23.20
C THR A 65 -1.64 20.26 -24.04
N ASN A 66 -2.85 19.70 -23.87
CA ASN A 66 -3.29 18.44 -24.49
C ASN A 66 -2.31 17.28 -24.29
N LYS A 67 -1.68 17.22 -23.10
CA LYS A 67 -0.77 16.13 -22.71
C LYS A 67 -1.51 15.06 -21.94
N LEU A 68 -1.09 13.80 -22.13
CA LEU A 68 -1.52 12.70 -21.28
C LEU A 68 -1.12 12.98 -19.83
N ILE A 69 -1.90 12.46 -18.88
CA ILE A 69 -1.58 12.51 -17.46
C ILE A 69 -0.98 11.17 -17.06
N LEU A 70 0.17 11.20 -16.40
CA LEU A 70 0.75 10.03 -15.75
C LEU A 70 0.56 10.17 -14.25
N ILE A 71 -0.25 9.28 -13.67
CA ILE A 71 -0.63 9.29 -12.27
C ILE A 71 0.08 8.14 -11.57
N SER A 72 0.82 8.44 -10.50
CA SER A 72 1.47 7.42 -9.67
C SER A 72 1.01 7.58 -8.22
N VAL A 73 0.27 6.59 -7.75
CA VAL A 73 -0.32 6.56 -6.40
C VAL A 73 0.47 5.62 -5.50
N GLY A 74 0.69 6.02 -4.27
CA GLY A 74 1.35 5.22 -3.26
C GLY A 74 1.12 5.76 -1.85
N TYR A 75 1.99 5.41 -0.92
CA TYR A 75 1.97 5.87 0.47
C TYR A 75 3.37 5.74 1.10
N ALA A 76 3.61 6.44 2.21
CA ALA A 76 4.95 6.58 2.79
C ALA A 76 5.63 5.25 3.18
N ALA A 77 4.87 4.25 3.63
CA ALA A 77 5.40 2.93 4.00
C ALA A 77 5.39 1.89 2.86
N CYS A 78 5.11 2.31 1.63
CA CYS A 78 4.99 1.41 0.47
C CYS A 78 6.35 0.93 -0.03
N HIS A 79 6.72 -0.31 0.29
CA HIS A 79 8.01 -0.88 -0.11
C HIS A 79 8.25 -0.84 -1.62
N TRP A 80 7.31 -1.34 -2.42
CA TRP A 80 7.45 -1.38 -3.88
C TRP A 80 7.39 -0.01 -4.54
N CYS A 81 6.78 1.00 -3.87
CA CYS A 81 6.85 2.39 -4.32
C CYS A 81 8.29 2.91 -4.24
N HIS A 82 9.00 2.63 -3.12
CA HIS A 82 10.41 3.00 -2.96
C HIS A 82 11.33 2.22 -3.90
N VAL A 83 11.00 0.96 -4.22
CA VAL A 83 11.76 0.19 -5.22
C VAL A 83 11.64 0.87 -6.58
N MET A 84 10.42 1.17 -7.03
CA MET A 84 10.18 1.82 -8.33
C MET A 84 10.75 3.25 -8.39
N GLU A 85 10.78 3.96 -7.27
CA GLU A 85 11.43 5.25 -7.15
C GLU A 85 12.91 5.15 -7.51
N ARG A 86 13.65 4.29 -6.82
CA ARG A 86 15.10 4.10 -7.04
C ARG A 86 15.43 3.57 -8.43
N GLU A 87 14.61 2.65 -8.95
CA GLU A 87 14.88 1.99 -10.23
C GLU A 87 14.45 2.82 -11.44
N SER A 88 13.42 3.67 -11.29
CA SER A 88 12.80 4.38 -12.41
C SER A 88 12.72 5.88 -12.21
N PHE A 89 12.16 6.37 -11.09
CA PHE A 89 11.87 7.80 -10.94
C PHE A 89 13.09 8.66 -10.61
N GLU A 90 14.19 8.06 -10.12
CA GLU A 90 15.48 8.71 -9.93
C GLU A 90 16.35 8.67 -11.19
N ASP A 91 15.96 7.90 -12.21
CA ASP A 91 16.71 7.79 -13.46
C ASP A 91 16.39 8.96 -14.41
N SER A 92 17.43 9.66 -14.88
CA SER A 92 17.27 10.85 -15.72
C SER A 92 16.73 10.55 -17.13
N LEU A 93 16.96 9.35 -17.68
CA LEU A 93 16.42 8.98 -18.99
C LEU A 93 14.93 8.67 -18.89
N VAL A 94 14.51 7.99 -17.81
CA VAL A 94 13.09 7.76 -17.53
C VAL A 94 12.39 9.08 -17.30
N ALA A 95 13.00 9.96 -16.49
CA ALA A 95 12.45 11.30 -16.21
C ALA A 95 12.29 12.12 -17.49
N GLN A 96 13.23 12.05 -18.40
CA GLN A 96 13.12 12.76 -19.69
C GLN A 96 11.89 12.28 -20.48
N VAL A 97 11.69 10.96 -20.64
CA VAL A 97 10.52 10.42 -21.35
C VAL A 97 9.23 10.87 -20.67
N MET A 98 9.19 10.83 -19.33
CA MET A 98 8.02 11.23 -18.56
C MET A 98 7.72 12.72 -18.69
N ASN A 99 8.72 13.57 -18.55
CA ASN A 99 8.57 15.02 -18.55
C ASN A 99 8.21 15.58 -19.94
N ASP A 100 8.76 14.98 -20.99
CA ASP A 100 8.51 15.44 -22.36
C ASP A 100 7.06 15.14 -22.80
N ASN A 101 6.49 14.02 -22.34
CA ASN A 101 5.26 13.49 -22.89
C ASN A 101 4.03 13.56 -21.95
N PHE A 102 4.24 13.74 -20.65
CA PHE A 102 3.15 13.66 -19.68
C PHE A 102 3.15 14.86 -18.71
N ILE A 103 1.97 15.14 -18.17
CA ILE A 103 1.85 15.82 -16.88
C ILE A 103 1.92 14.75 -15.80
N ASN A 104 3.00 14.77 -15.03
CA ASN A 104 3.31 13.73 -14.05
C ASN A 104 2.70 14.10 -12.68
N ILE A 105 1.70 13.36 -12.23
CA ILE A 105 1.00 13.61 -10.98
C ILE A 105 1.31 12.49 -9.98
N LYS A 106 1.78 12.88 -8.79
CA LYS A 106 2.00 12.00 -7.66
C LYS A 106 0.85 12.14 -6.67
N VAL A 107 0.34 11.02 -6.17
CA VAL A 107 -0.81 10.98 -5.27
C VAL A 107 -0.47 10.17 -4.02
N ASP A 108 -0.69 10.77 -2.85
CA ASP A 108 -0.71 10.05 -1.59
C ASP A 108 -2.12 9.51 -1.36
N ARG A 109 -2.25 8.18 -1.35
CA ARG A 109 -3.55 7.53 -1.13
C ARG A 109 -4.11 7.76 0.28
N GLU A 110 -3.26 8.11 1.24
CA GLU A 110 -3.70 8.39 2.61
C GLU A 110 -4.39 9.75 2.70
N GLU A 111 -4.01 10.70 1.83
CA GLU A 111 -4.66 12.02 1.72
C GLU A 111 -5.79 12.02 0.67
N ARG A 112 -5.64 11.27 -0.44
CA ARG A 112 -6.57 11.23 -1.56
C ARG A 112 -7.06 9.80 -1.86
N PRO A 113 -7.76 9.15 -0.90
CA PRO A 113 -8.35 7.82 -1.11
C PRO A 113 -9.42 7.80 -2.19
N ASP A 114 -10.06 8.92 -2.46
CA ASP A 114 -11.03 9.12 -3.54
C ASP A 114 -10.40 8.91 -4.92
N VAL A 115 -9.25 9.51 -5.16
CA VAL A 115 -8.47 9.36 -6.40
C VAL A 115 -7.91 7.94 -6.53
N ASP A 116 -7.33 7.42 -5.42
CA ASP A 116 -6.81 6.05 -5.36
C ASP A 116 -7.88 5.04 -5.78
N GLN A 117 -9.08 5.13 -5.22
CA GLN A 117 -10.16 4.17 -5.48
C GLN A 117 -10.59 4.14 -6.96
N VAL A 118 -10.74 5.32 -7.57
CA VAL A 118 -11.15 5.40 -8.99
C VAL A 118 -10.14 4.73 -9.90
N TYR A 119 -8.85 5.06 -9.72
CA TYR A 119 -7.80 4.48 -10.56
C TYR A 119 -7.45 3.04 -10.20
N MET A 120 -7.65 2.62 -8.94
CA MET A 120 -7.58 1.22 -8.54
C MET A 120 -8.63 0.37 -9.26
N ASN A 121 -9.88 0.85 -9.32
CA ASN A 121 -10.96 0.19 -10.06
C ASN A 121 -10.58 0.04 -11.55
N ALA A 122 -10.02 1.09 -12.15
CA ALA A 122 -9.54 1.04 -13.53
C ALA A 122 -8.47 -0.05 -13.73
N VAL A 123 -7.45 -0.08 -12.88
CA VAL A 123 -6.36 -1.06 -12.99
C VAL A 123 -6.87 -2.48 -12.76
N GLN A 124 -7.77 -2.68 -11.81
CA GLN A 124 -8.38 -4.00 -11.57
C GLN A 124 -9.19 -4.50 -12.78
N LEU A 125 -9.91 -3.61 -13.47
CA LEU A 125 -10.61 -3.97 -14.72
C LEU A 125 -9.63 -4.32 -15.84
N LEU A 126 -8.50 -3.61 -15.93
CA LEU A 126 -7.50 -3.82 -16.96
C LEU A 126 -6.67 -5.08 -16.77
N THR A 127 -6.32 -5.41 -15.53
CA THR A 127 -5.29 -6.42 -15.21
C THR A 127 -5.81 -7.59 -14.38
N GLY A 128 -7.03 -7.50 -13.87
CA GLY A 128 -7.61 -8.49 -12.93
C GLY A 128 -7.04 -8.40 -11.51
N SER A 129 -6.11 -7.47 -11.24
CA SER A 129 -5.47 -7.30 -9.93
C SER A 129 -5.13 -5.83 -9.68
N GLY A 130 -4.84 -5.48 -8.40
CA GLY A 130 -4.43 -4.13 -8.03
C GLY A 130 -3.41 -4.15 -6.91
N GLY A 131 -2.84 -3.00 -6.60
CA GLY A 131 -1.83 -2.83 -5.56
C GLY A 131 -1.04 -1.53 -5.75
N TRP A 132 -0.06 -1.31 -4.88
CA TRP A 132 0.80 -0.13 -4.95
C TRP A 132 2.27 -0.53 -5.13
N PRO A 133 3.05 0.27 -5.91
CA PRO A 133 2.64 1.52 -6.57
C PRO A 133 1.53 1.27 -7.57
N LEU A 134 0.56 2.17 -7.65
CA LEU A 134 -0.48 2.16 -8.67
C LEU A 134 -0.13 3.22 -9.71
N ASN A 135 0.10 2.81 -10.95
CA ASN A 135 0.49 3.69 -12.03
C ASN A 135 -0.55 3.65 -13.14
N VAL A 136 -1.00 4.82 -13.56
CA VAL A 136 -2.06 4.96 -14.56
C VAL A 136 -1.69 6.05 -15.55
N VAL A 137 -1.92 5.80 -16.81
CA VAL A 137 -1.95 6.84 -17.85
C VAL A 137 -3.41 7.17 -18.16
N ALA A 138 -3.71 8.45 -18.13
CA ALA A 138 -5.04 8.98 -18.43
C ALA A 138 -4.99 10.01 -19.57
N LEU A 139 -6.12 10.19 -20.23
CA LEU A 139 -6.34 11.31 -21.17
C LEU A 139 -6.24 12.65 -20.42
N PRO A 140 -6.08 13.77 -21.13
CA PRO A 140 -6.03 15.11 -20.51
C PRO A 140 -7.26 15.47 -19.67
N ASP A 141 -8.38 14.78 -19.86
CA ASP A 141 -9.61 14.93 -19.07
C ASP A 141 -9.69 14.01 -17.84
N GLY A 142 -8.68 13.18 -17.59
CA GLY A 142 -8.56 12.30 -16.43
C GLY A 142 -9.08 10.88 -16.66
N ARG A 143 -9.70 10.56 -17.82
CA ARG A 143 -10.17 9.20 -18.09
C ARG A 143 -9.01 8.25 -18.29
N PRO A 144 -8.91 7.14 -17.55
CA PRO A 144 -7.80 6.20 -17.66
C PRO A 144 -7.80 5.46 -19.00
N VAL A 145 -6.60 5.17 -19.52
CA VAL A 145 -6.40 4.41 -20.77
C VAL A 145 -5.47 3.22 -20.59
N TRP A 146 -4.66 3.22 -19.56
CA TRP A 146 -3.70 2.15 -19.26
C TRP A 146 -3.29 2.23 -17.79
N GLY A 147 -2.87 1.09 -17.21
CA GLY A 147 -2.33 1.11 -15.87
C GLY A 147 -1.86 -0.26 -15.41
N GLY A 148 -1.21 -0.24 -14.27
CA GLY A 148 -0.70 -1.41 -13.58
C GLY A 148 -0.02 -1.02 -12.27
N THR A 149 0.69 -1.96 -11.68
CA THR A 149 1.34 -1.75 -10.40
C THR A 149 2.85 -1.46 -10.58
N TYR A 150 3.71 -2.35 -10.14
CA TYR A 150 5.15 -2.22 -10.32
C TYR A 150 5.58 -2.64 -11.74
N PHE A 151 6.51 -1.88 -12.32
CA PHE A 151 7.17 -2.19 -13.59
C PHE A 151 8.68 -2.07 -13.44
N GLN A 152 9.41 -2.98 -14.06
CA GLN A 152 10.85 -2.81 -14.27
C GLN A 152 11.10 -1.64 -15.24
N LYS A 153 12.23 -0.96 -15.10
CA LYS A 153 12.58 0.25 -15.86
C LYS A 153 12.37 0.13 -17.37
N GLU A 154 12.84 -0.95 -17.98
CA GLU A 154 12.75 -1.15 -19.43
C GLU A 154 11.30 -1.37 -19.87
N GLN A 155 10.53 -2.11 -19.09
CA GLN A 155 9.10 -2.32 -19.35
C GLN A 155 8.32 -1.01 -19.20
N TRP A 156 8.65 -0.22 -18.17
CA TRP A 156 8.06 1.09 -17.94
C TRP A 156 8.27 2.01 -19.12
N MET A 157 9.52 2.21 -19.55
CA MET A 157 9.86 3.05 -20.70
C MET A 157 9.20 2.58 -21.99
N SER A 158 9.20 1.26 -22.25
CA SER A 158 8.55 0.68 -23.42
C SER A 158 7.05 0.96 -23.45
N ALA A 159 6.37 0.76 -22.31
CA ALA A 159 4.93 1.00 -22.19
C ALA A 159 4.60 2.48 -22.42
N LEU A 160 5.31 3.39 -21.76
CA LEU A 160 5.07 4.84 -21.93
C LEU A 160 5.25 5.28 -23.39
N ASN A 161 6.32 4.87 -24.05
CA ASN A 161 6.58 5.20 -25.45
C ASN A 161 5.48 4.65 -26.38
N GLN A 162 4.99 3.43 -26.14
CA GLN A 162 3.90 2.85 -26.91
C GLN A 162 2.59 3.63 -26.74
N ILE A 163 2.27 4.03 -25.51
CA ILE A 163 1.04 4.81 -25.25
C ILE A 163 1.12 6.17 -25.93
N VAL A 164 2.25 6.86 -25.82
CA VAL A 164 2.46 8.15 -26.50
C VAL A 164 2.32 7.99 -28.02
N LYS A 165 2.87 6.93 -28.59
CA LYS A 165 2.73 6.63 -30.01
C LYS A 165 1.26 6.45 -30.40
N VAL A 166 0.52 5.63 -29.65
CA VAL A 166 -0.93 5.40 -29.92
C VAL A 166 -1.73 6.71 -29.77
N TYR A 167 -1.41 7.54 -28.78
CA TYR A 167 -2.06 8.83 -28.57
C TYR A 167 -1.87 9.77 -29.77
N ASN A 168 -0.65 9.78 -30.35
CA ASN A 168 -0.34 10.62 -31.49
C ASN A 168 -0.90 10.07 -32.82
N ASP A 169 -0.83 8.75 -33.02
CA ASP A 169 -1.19 8.12 -34.28
C ASP A 169 -2.69 7.81 -34.39
N GLU A 170 -3.32 7.40 -33.27
CA GLU A 170 -4.72 6.91 -33.23
C GLU A 170 -5.52 7.51 -32.05
N PRO A 171 -5.58 8.84 -31.87
CA PRO A 171 -6.18 9.47 -30.68
C PRO A 171 -7.66 9.08 -30.46
N GLU A 172 -8.43 8.91 -31.52
CA GLU A 172 -9.84 8.56 -31.40
C GLU A 172 -10.05 7.12 -30.90
N LYS A 173 -9.16 6.21 -31.25
CA LYS A 173 -9.18 4.84 -30.74
C LYS A 173 -8.92 4.82 -29.23
N LEU A 174 -7.97 5.62 -28.77
CA LEU A 174 -7.66 5.73 -27.35
C LEU A 174 -8.81 6.35 -26.56
N LYS A 175 -9.48 7.35 -27.13
CA LYS A 175 -10.69 7.96 -26.52
C LYS A 175 -11.85 6.96 -26.44
N GLN A 176 -12.09 6.15 -27.48
CA GLN A 176 -13.10 5.10 -27.44
C GLN A 176 -12.82 4.08 -26.35
N TYR A 177 -11.56 3.67 -26.22
CA TYR A 177 -11.13 2.77 -25.15
C TYR A 177 -11.33 3.36 -23.75
N ALA A 178 -10.99 4.65 -23.56
CA ALA A 178 -11.22 5.37 -22.31
C ALA A 178 -12.71 5.41 -21.94
N ASN A 179 -13.61 5.63 -22.93
CA ASN A 179 -15.05 5.60 -22.70
C ASN A 179 -15.54 4.22 -22.23
N GLN A 180 -15.06 3.15 -22.87
CA GLN A 180 -15.43 1.78 -22.47
C GLN A 180 -14.97 1.46 -21.04
N LEU A 181 -13.76 1.90 -20.68
CA LEU A 181 -13.22 1.70 -19.35
C LEU A 181 -13.98 2.53 -18.30
N GLU A 182 -14.34 3.76 -18.62
CA GLU A 182 -15.16 4.62 -17.75
C GLU A 182 -16.54 4.00 -17.49
N GLU A 183 -17.22 3.47 -18.51
CA GLU A 183 -18.49 2.75 -18.34
C GLU A 183 -18.32 1.49 -17.49
N GLY A 184 -17.22 0.77 -17.66
CA GLY A 184 -16.86 -0.38 -16.81
C GLY A 184 -16.70 0.03 -15.35
N ILE A 185 -15.99 1.12 -15.06
CA ILE A 185 -15.80 1.65 -13.70
C ILE A 185 -17.15 2.03 -13.09
N LYS A 186 -17.98 2.78 -13.81
CA LYS A 186 -19.32 3.17 -13.34
C LYS A 186 -20.18 1.95 -13.02
N SER A 187 -20.05 0.86 -13.77
CA SER A 187 -20.82 -0.37 -13.55
C SER A 187 -20.40 -1.13 -12.28
N LEU A 188 -19.17 -0.94 -11.78
CA LEU A 188 -18.71 -1.56 -10.53
C LEU A 188 -19.42 -1.01 -9.30
N ASP A 189 -19.84 0.27 -9.34
CA ASP A 189 -20.49 0.93 -8.22
C ASP A 189 -22.02 0.73 -8.23
N VAL A 190 -22.56 0.08 -9.27
CA VAL A 190 -24.00 -0.20 -9.36
C VAL A 190 -24.35 -1.39 -8.47
N VAL A 191 -24.84 -1.11 -7.27
CA VAL A 191 -25.46 -2.11 -6.41
C VAL A 191 -26.86 -2.40 -6.95
N ASN A 192 -27.04 -3.57 -7.58
CA ASN A 192 -28.39 -4.03 -7.95
C ASN A 192 -29.20 -4.21 -6.67
N LEU A 193 -30.29 -3.46 -6.55
CA LEU A 193 -31.24 -3.64 -5.46
C LEU A 193 -31.78 -5.07 -5.51
N ASN A 194 -31.40 -5.88 -4.52
CA ASN A 194 -32.00 -7.17 -4.35
C ASN A 194 -33.42 -6.99 -3.78
N THR A 195 -34.42 -7.18 -4.62
CA THR A 195 -35.85 -7.09 -4.24
C THR A 195 -36.35 -8.35 -3.53
N ASN A 196 -35.54 -9.40 -3.46
CA ASN A 196 -35.87 -10.60 -2.72
C ASN A 196 -35.68 -10.38 -1.22
N GLU A 197 -36.54 -10.96 -0.40
CA GLU A 197 -36.32 -10.98 1.05
C GLU A 197 -34.98 -11.61 1.36
N ALA A 198 -34.17 -10.92 2.17
CA ALA A 198 -32.87 -11.42 2.57
C ALA A 198 -33.04 -12.62 3.52
N VAL A 199 -32.72 -13.81 3.04
CA VAL A 199 -32.79 -15.05 3.84
C VAL A 199 -31.44 -15.27 4.50
N PHE A 200 -31.31 -14.86 5.77
CA PHE A 200 -30.13 -15.14 6.59
C PHE A 200 -30.33 -16.43 7.37
N THR A 201 -29.97 -17.57 6.78
CA THR A 201 -30.06 -18.88 7.45
C THR A 201 -28.70 -19.34 7.96
N SER A 202 -28.71 -20.17 9.02
CA SER A 202 -27.50 -20.87 9.47
C SER A 202 -26.91 -21.75 8.36
N GLU A 203 -27.74 -22.33 7.50
CA GLU A 203 -27.33 -23.17 6.38
C GLU A 203 -26.48 -22.39 5.35
N PHE A 204 -26.82 -21.12 5.08
CA PHE A 204 -26.02 -20.26 4.21
C PHE A 204 -24.61 -20.07 4.79
N VAL A 205 -24.52 -19.82 6.11
CA VAL A 205 -23.22 -19.66 6.79
C VAL A 205 -22.44 -20.98 6.78
N GLU A 206 -23.10 -22.13 7.01
CA GLU A 206 -22.47 -23.45 6.96
C GLU A 206 -21.86 -23.71 5.58
N LYS A 207 -22.63 -23.49 4.52
CA LYS A 207 -22.18 -23.67 3.14
C LYS A 207 -20.97 -22.75 2.82
N ALA A 208 -21.02 -21.50 3.23
CA ALA A 208 -19.93 -20.55 3.04
C ALA A 208 -18.65 -21.03 3.74
N VAL A 209 -18.73 -21.46 5.00
CA VAL A 209 -17.57 -21.98 5.75
C VAL A 209 -17.06 -23.29 5.17
N THR A 210 -17.93 -24.19 4.74
CA THR A 210 -17.54 -25.46 4.10
C THR A 210 -16.77 -25.20 2.80
N THR A 211 -17.24 -24.26 1.96
CA THR A 211 -16.51 -23.87 0.75
C THR A 211 -15.16 -23.24 1.09
N TRP A 212 -15.12 -22.34 2.04
CA TRP A 212 -13.89 -21.66 2.45
C TRP A 212 -12.88 -22.60 3.11
N SER A 213 -13.34 -23.63 3.85
CA SER A 213 -12.47 -24.60 4.53
C SER A 213 -11.61 -25.45 3.56
N GLN A 214 -11.95 -25.49 2.28
CA GLN A 214 -11.14 -26.15 1.25
C GLN A 214 -9.77 -25.49 1.07
N ASP A 215 -9.68 -24.19 1.38
CA ASP A 215 -8.44 -23.41 1.32
C ASP A 215 -7.64 -23.41 2.64
N PHE A 216 -8.08 -24.12 3.65
CA PHE A 216 -7.42 -24.18 4.96
C PHE A 216 -6.16 -25.03 4.93
N ASP A 217 -5.04 -24.46 5.36
CA ASP A 217 -3.79 -25.18 5.57
C ASP A 217 -3.77 -25.77 6.99
N HIS A 218 -4.11 -27.03 7.13
CA HIS A 218 -4.18 -27.71 8.42
C HIS A 218 -2.82 -28.00 9.04
N ASP A 219 -1.74 -28.00 8.25
CA ASP A 219 -0.37 -28.24 8.72
C ASP A 219 0.31 -26.93 9.15
N LYS A 220 0.32 -25.93 8.26
CA LYS A 220 1.03 -24.66 8.49
C LYS A 220 0.12 -23.58 9.05
N GLY A 221 -1.18 -23.78 9.13
CA GLY A 221 -2.18 -22.78 9.53
C GLY A 221 -2.42 -21.72 8.45
N GLY A 222 -3.55 -21.02 8.56
CA GLY A 222 -3.98 -20.02 7.58
C GLY A 222 -4.37 -20.60 6.22
N ALA A 223 -4.26 -19.82 5.16
CA ALA A 223 -4.59 -20.26 3.79
C ALA A 223 -3.46 -21.11 3.18
N LYS A 224 -3.80 -22.01 2.23
CA LYS A 224 -2.85 -22.89 1.51
C LYS A 224 -1.94 -22.17 0.50
N ARG A 225 -1.83 -20.87 0.53
CA ARG A 225 -1.09 -20.07 -0.46
C ARG A 225 -0.13 -19.10 0.20
N ALA A 226 0.89 -18.68 -0.53
CA ALA A 226 1.70 -17.51 -0.23
C ALA A 226 1.25 -16.33 -1.13
N PRO A 227 1.35 -15.07 -0.66
CA PRO A 227 1.64 -14.68 0.72
C PRO A 227 0.50 -15.02 1.70
N LYS A 228 0.85 -15.26 2.97
CA LYS A 228 -0.13 -15.55 4.04
C LYS A 228 -0.48 -14.31 4.84
N PHE A 229 -1.77 -13.97 4.87
CA PHE A 229 -2.32 -12.91 5.70
C PHE A 229 -2.92 -13.49 6.97
N MET A 230 -2.75 -12.80 8.10
CA MET A 230 -3.21 -13.31 9.41
C MET A 230 -4.73 -13.30 9.57
N MET A 231 -5.44 -12.41 8.86
CA MET A 231 -6.91 -12.33 8.79
C MET A 231 -7.60 -12.45 10.17
N PRO A 232 -7.35 -11.54 11.13
CA PRO A 232 -7.80 -11.67 12.53
C PRO A 232 -9.30 -11.82 12.67
N ASN A 233 -10.09 -11.05 11.92
CA ASN A 233 -11.55 -11.11 11.97
C ASN A 233 -12.08 -12.46 11.50
N ASN A 234 -11.43 -13.06 10.51
CA ASN A 234 -11.77 -14.36 9.99
C ASN A 234 -11.50 -15.46 11.03
N LEU A 235 -10.33 -15.44 11.66
CA LEU A 235 -10.00 -16.39 12.73
C LEU A 235 -10.92 -16.23 13.95
N HIS A 236 -11.27 -14.99 14.31
CA HIS A 236 -12.23 -14.72 15.39
C HIS A 236 -13.63 -15.28 15.06
N PHE A 237 -14.12 -15.07 13.83
CA PHE A 237 -15.38 -15.64 13.36
C PHE A 237 -15.36 -17.17 13.43
N LEU A 238 -14.32 -17.82 12.89
CA LEU A 238 -14.17 -19.27 12.89
C LEU A 238 -14.09 -19.84 14.32
N MET A 239 -13.39 -19.16 15.22
CA MET A 239 -13.29 -19.54 16.62
C MET A 239 -14.66 -19.51 17.32
N ARG A 240 -15.45 -18.45 17.11
CA ARG A 240 -16.82 -18.36 17.67
C ARG A 240 -17.72 -19.44 17.11
N LYS A 241 -17.65 -19.68 15.81
CA LYS A 241 -18.43 -20.74 15.15
C LYS A 241 -18.05 -22.13 15.65
N ALA A 242 -16.76 -22.42 15.77
CA ALA A 242 -16.26 -23.68 16.31
C ALA A 242 -16.79 -23.94 17.73
N TYR A 243 -16.80 -22.91 18.57
CA TYR A 243 -17.34 -22.99 19.93
C TYR A 243 -18.86 -23.23 19.93
N GLN A 244 -19.61 -22.45 19.13
CA GLN A 244 -21.09 -22.56 19.09
C GLN A 244 -21.59 -23.93 18.58
N ASN A 245 -20.86 -24.51 17.65
CA ASN A 245 -21.25 -25.76 17.01
C ASN A 245 -20.54 -26.99 17.61
N ASN A 246 -19.68 -26.82 18.61
CA ASN A 246 -18.80 -27.87 19.15
C ASN A 246 -17.96 -28.55 18.05
N ASP A 247 -17.53 -27.76 17.03
CA ASP A 247 -16.71 -28.23 15.90
C ASP A 247 -15.25 -28.33 16.31
N THR A 248 -14.80 -29.50 16.70
CA THR A 248 -13.42 -29.76 17.14
C THR A 248 -12.41 -29.67 16.01
N ALA A 249 -12.79 -29.99 14.77
CA ALA A 249 -11.90 -29.90 13.62
C ALA A 249 -11.59 -28.44 13.29
N LEU A 250 -12.62 -27.60 13.26
CA LEU A 250 -12.47 -26.16 13.06
C LEU A 250 -11.69 -25.48 14.21
N GLN A 251 -11.95 -25.92 15.47
CA GLN A 251 -11.21 -25.44 16.63
C GLN A 251 -9.73 -25.77 16.53
N THR A 252 -9.40 -27.00 16.09
CA THR A 252 -8.01 -27.45 15.88
C THR A 252 -7.32 -26.58 14.81
N TYR A 253 -7.99 -26.31 13.68
CA TYR A 253 -7.46 -25.45 12.64
C TYR A 253 -7.17 -24.03 13.13
N VAL A 254 -8.11 -23.42 13.86
CA VAL A 254 -7.93 -22.06 14.42
C VAL A 254 -6.76 -22.03 15.40
N ASN A 255 -6.70 -22.98 16.33
CA ASN A 255 -5.62 -23.07 17.32
C ASN A 255 -4.25 -23.26 16.66
N ASN A 256 -4.16 -24.15 15.64
CA ASN A 256 -2.93 -24.33 14.87
C ASN A 256 -2.53 -23.05 14.16
N SER A 257 -3.46 -22.37 13.50
CA SER A 257 -3.19 -21.10 12.81
C SER A 257 -2.66 -20.04 13.76
N LEU A 258 -3.32 -19.83 14.90
CA LEU A 258 -2.88 -18.87 15.93
C LEU A 258 -1.49 -19.21 16.48
N THR A 259 -1.24 -20.50 16.75
CA THR A 259 0.06 -20.98 17.25
C THR A 259 1.18 -20.71 16.24
N LYS A 260 0.96 -21.05 14.96
CA LYS A 260 1.95 -20.85 13.89
C LYS A 260 2.24 -19.35 13.67
N ILE A 261 1.22 -18.49 13.73
CA ILE A 261 1.37 -17.04 13.64
C ILE A 261 2.16 -16.50 14.84
N ALA A 262 1.83 -16.94 16.06
CA ALA A 262 2.45 -16.45 17.29
C ALA A 262 3.95 -16.84 17.41
N TYR A 263 4.34 -18.03 16.93
CA TYR A 263 5.72 -18.49 16.93
C TYR A 263 6.46 -18.24 15.62
N GLY A 264 5.77 -17.68 14.61
CA GLY A 264 6.37 -17.34 13.32
C GLY A 264 7.17 -16.05 13.36
N GLY A 265 7.96 -15.80 12.30
CA GLY A 265 8.72 -14.58 12.12
C GLY A 265 7.86 -13.34 11.89
N VAL A 266 6.54 -13.50 11.64
CA VAL A 266 5.59 -12.38 11.49
C VAL A 266 5.28 -11.69 12.82
N TYR A 267 5.61 -12.29 13.96
CA TYR A 267 5.50 -11.68 15.28
C TYR A 267 6.88 -11.17 15.75
N ASP A 268 6.95 -9.90 16.13
CA ASP A 268 8.15 -9.32 16.72
C ASP A 268 8.25 -9.75 18.20
N HIS A 269 9.11 -10.72 18.48
CA HIS A 269 9.29 -11.31 19.82
C HIS A 269 10.02 -10.38 20.81
N ILE A 270 10.61 -9.27 20.34
CA ILE A 270 11.36 -8.30 21.16
C ILE A 270 10.53 -7.04 21.38
N GLY A 271 10.12 -6.38 20.30
CA GLY A 271 9.40 -5.11 20.34
C GLY A 271 7.87 -5.27 20.43
N GLY A 272 7.37 -6.47 20.21
CA GLY A 272 5.95 -6.76 20.10
C GLY A 272 5.32 -6.20 18.82
N GLY A 273 4.19 -6.78 18.43
CA GLY A 273 3.49 -6.40 17.19
C GLY A 273 3.62 -7.47 16.11
N PHE A 274 2.86 -7.28 15.04
CA PHE A 274 2.82 -8.22 13.93
C PHE A 274 3.12 -7.51 12.62
N SER A 275 3.86 -8.16 11.72
CA SER A 275 3.98 -7.74 10.34
C SER A 275 2.63 -7.90 9.62
N ARG A 276 2.43 -7.15 8.53
CA ARG A 276 1.17 -7.17 7.78
C ARG A 276 0.82 -8.54 7.23
N TYR A 277 1.82 -9.28 6.72
CA TYR A 277 1.69 -10.64 6.19
C TYR A 277 3.03 -11.37 6.16
N SER A 278 2.99 -12.68 5.93
CA SER A 278 4.16 -13.47 5.59
C SER A 278 4.31 -13.58 4.07
N VAL A 279 5.52 -13.35 3.57
CA VAL A 279 5.83 -13.50 2.14
C VAL A 279 5.81 -14.99 1.74
N ASP A 280 6.20 -15.87 2.67
CA ASP A 280 6.19 -17.32 2.47
C ASP A 280 4.90 -17.99 3.00
N ASP A 281 4.80 -19.31 2.78
CA ASP A 281 3.67 -20.14 3.23
C ASP A 281 3.85 -20.72 4.64
N LYS A 282 4.94 -20.35 5.37
CA LYS A 282 5.34 -20.93 6.67
C LYS A 282 5.33 -19.94 7.82
N TRP A 283 4.93 -18.71 7.59
CA TRP A 283 4.95 -17.61 8.56
C TRP A 283 6.36 -17.16 8.98
N HIS A 284 7.42 -17.47 8.21
CA HIS A 284 8.80 -17.21 8.62
C HIS A 284 9.30 -15.85 8.12
N VAL A 285 8.97 -15.44 6.90
CA VAL A 285 9.48 -14.23 6.26
C VAL A 285 8.46 -13.10 6.35
N PRO A 286 8.62 -12.16 7.31
CA PRO A 286 7.68 -11.07 7.49
C PRO A 286 7.82 -10.05 6.36
N HIS A 287 6.71 -9.46 5.93
CA HIS A 287 6.73 -8.20 5.20
C HIS A 287 7.02 -7.05 6.17
N PHE A 288 7.84 -6.09 5.77
CA PHE A 288 8.44 -5.09 6.67
C PHE A 288 7.46 -4.09 7.32
N GLU A 289 6.23 -3.98 6.86
CA GLU A 289 5.21 -3.16 7.51
C GLU A 289 4.76 -3.78 8.84
N ASN A 290 4.95 -3.04 9.94
CA ASN A 290 4.58 -3.51 11.27
C ASN A 290 3.24 -2.92 11.72
N LEU A 291 2.23 -3.78 11.91
CA LEU A 291 0.91 -3.41 12.42
C LEU A 291 0.94 -3.36 13.97
N LYS A 292 1.32 -2.20 14.52
CA LYS A 292 1.32 -1.99 15.97
C LYS A 292 -0.12 -1.91 16.52
N ARG A 293 -0.47 -2.74 17.51
CA ARG A 293 -1.64 -2.69 18.41
C ARG A 293 -2.98 -3.28 17.95
N SER A 294 -3.49 -3.03 16.73
CA SER A 294 -4.87 -3.47 16.38
C SER A 294 -5.04 -4.99 16.33
N PHE A 295 -4.03 -5.71 15.92
CA PHE A 295 -4.07 -7.17 15.78
C PHE A 295 -4.10 -7.88 17.14
N ARG A 296 -3.35 -7.41 18.13
CA ARG A 296 -3.28 -8.00 19.47
C ARG A 296 -4.65 -7.97 20.18
N ALA A 297 -5.37 -6.86 20.09
CA ALA A 297 -6.67 -6.71 20.73
C ALA A 297 -7.77 -7.55 20.09
N SER A 298 -7.65 -7.85 18.77
CA SER A 298 -8.68 -8.57 18.03
C SER A 298 -8.56 -10.09 18.13
N ILE A 299 -7.35 -10.65 18.24
CA ILE A 299 -7.14 -12.11 18.24
C ILE A 299 -6.86 -12.67 19.64
N PHE A 300 -6.21 -11.91 20.51
CA PHE A 300 -5.88 -12.33 21.87
C PHE A 300 -6.65 -11.48 22.91
N PRO A 301 -7.98 -11.63 23.04
CA PRO A 301 -8.68 -11.00 24.14
C PRO A 301 -8.17 -11.59 25.46
N THR A 302 -7.85 -10.73 26.41
CA THR A 302 -7.24 -11.03 27.71
C THR A 302 -7.94 -12.15 28.53
N LYS A 303 -9.16 -12.50 28.17
CA LYS A 303 -9.92 -13.62 28.80
C LYS A 303 -9.58 -15.01 28.26
N PHE A 304 -8.83 -15.14 27.16
CA PHE A 304 -8.46 -16.45 26.60
C PHE A 304 -7.22 -17.06 27.25
N CYS A 305 -6.48 -16.25 28.03
CA CYS A 305 -5.26 -16.71 28.73
C CYS A 305 -5.51 -17.57 29.96
N SER A 306 -6.75 -17.75 30.41
CA SER A 306 -7.05 -18.50 31.63
C SER A 306 -7.17 -20.02 31.46
N GLY A 307 -7.01 -20.56 30.24
CA GLY A 307 -7.19 -22.01 29.97
C GLY A 307 -6.10 -22.72 29.19
N ALA A 308 -5.11 -22.03 28.64
CA ALA A 308 -4.04 -22.67 27.85
C ALA A 308 -2.69 -22.05 28.15
N HIS A 309 -1.85 -22.80 28.86
CA HIS A 309 -0.44 -22.53 29.15
C HIS A 309 -0.05 -21.14 29.62
N SER A 310 0.29 -21.05 30.89
CA SER A 310 0.76 -19.88 31.65
C SER A 310 2.03 -19.15 31.11
N GLY A 311 2.58 -19.57 29.97
CA GLY A 311 3.79 -18.99 29.40
C GLY A 311 3.58 -17.81 28.44
N LEU A 312 2.40 -17.68 27.84
CA LEU A 312 2.12 -16.66 26.80
C LEU A 312 1.53 -15.34 27.31
N CYS A 313 1.10 -15.30 28.58
CA CYS A 313 0.44 -14.15 29.19
C CYS A 313 1.27 -13.36 30.20
N SER A 314 2.52 -13.74 30.48
CA SER A 314 3.32 -13.15 31.57
C SER A 314 4.21 -11.96 31.18
N HIS A 315 4.12 -11.44 29.96
CA HIS A 315 4.85 -10.24 29.54
C HIS A 315 3.91 -9.24 28.87
N THR A 316 3.23 -8.46 29.72
CA THR A 316 2.66 -7.15 29.37
C THR A 316 3.53 -6.06 29.94
#